data_bd021646f63395367a24616a6ea5c070
#
_entry.id   bd021646f63395367a24616a6ea5c070
#
_cell.length_a   1.000
_cell.length_b   1.000
_cell.length_c   1.000
_cell.angle_alpha   90.00
_cell.angle_beta   90.00
_cell.angle_gamma   90.00
#
_symmetry.space_group_name_H-M   'P 1'
#
loop_
_entity.id
_entity.type
_entity.pdbx_description
1 polymer ?
#
loop_
_entity_poly.entity_id
_entity_poly.type
_entity_poly.pdbx_seq_one_letter_code
_entity_poly.pdbx_strand_id
1 'polypeptide(L)'
;MTEYFGSAMMESDLNAMSDIDDLANPVGVIKEAQDLAAEAFGSDNAYFLINGTTSGIHAMILAAAAQREKMIVPRDGHKSMYSALILSGASPVFLPPALHPEFGFPLPPDPADLETIFNEVRQIQSIDIKSLFLINPSYYGLAPRLSVLADIAKREGIALLVDEAHGSHFYFHESFPQTAMSVGACMSALSMHKTGGSLTQASLLLRQGQRISNEHIRNILDILRTSSSSYLLMSSLDTARSMLATRGRELLEETLKVARVARDRINSIPGLVAPGPIELSPDNRIGGFDETRLTVCVNGIGLSGFDVERVLRKEYKIQIEMSDFHSVVAIITFADTETQLDSLIHALGAIARSSSRKAVRNFPDHPGVPPRVMNPRDAFYSPKESLPIRDTEGSICAEMIMAYPPGIPLICPGEVMTPEIIEHVQALKSAGAALQGMADTSADNVQIVEGS
;
A
#
# COMPACT_ATOMS: atom_id res chain seq x y z
N MET A 1 -14.65 31.80 -2.59
CA MET A 1 -13.44 30.97 -2.79
C MET A 1 -12.23 31.64 -2.13
N THR A 2 -11.82 32.84 -2.60
CA THR A 2 -10.65 33.56 -2.05
C THR A 2 -10.74 33.84 -0.54
N GLU A 3 -11.93 34.16 -0.04
CA GLU A 3 -12.17 34.36 1.39
C GLU A 3 -11.92 33.08 2.23
N TYR A 4 -12.21 31.91 1.67
CA TYR A 4 -12.06 30.61 2.34
C TYR A 4 -10.65 30.04 2.21
N PHE A 5 -10.06 30.06 0.99
CA PHE A 5 -8.78 29.44 0.71
C PHE A 5 -7.59 30.40 0.77
N GLY A 6 -7.83 31.72 0.82
CA GLY A 6 -6.79 32.75 0.73
C GLY A 6 -6.39 33.07 -0.70
N SER A 7 -5.87 34.29 -0.91
CA SER A 7 -5.49 34.79 -2.25
C SER A 7 -4.34 33.99 -2.87
N ALA A 8 -3.30 33.67 -2.08
CA ALA A 8 -2.12 32.96 -2.58
C ALA A 8 -2.47 31.59 -3.17
N MET A 9 -3.37 30.82 -2.52
CA MET A 9 -3.83 29.55 -3.06
C MET A 9 -4.62 29.71 -4.34
N MET A 10 -5.51 30.71 -4.41
CA MET A 10 -6.35 30.97 -5.59
C MET A 10 -5.53 31.49 -6.78
N GLU A 11 -4.47 32.26 -6.52
CA GLU A 11 -3.54 32.74 -7.55
C GLU A 11 -2.63 31.62 -8.08
N SER A 12 -2.43 30.56 -7.29
CA SER A 12 -1.63 29.38 -7.68
C SER A 12 -2.45 28.27 -8.35
N ASP A 13 -3.79 28.38 -8.37
CA ASP A 13 -4.67 27.40 -9.02
C ASP A 13 -4.72 27.70 -10.54
N LEU A 14 -3.68 27.25 -11.20
CA LEU A 14 -3.46 27.44 -12.64
C LEU A 14 -3.78 26.15 -13.41
N ASN A 15 -4.02 26.30 -14.69
CA ASN A 15 -4.18 25.19 -15.65
C ASN A 15 -3.08 25.27 -16.72
N ALA A 16 -2.91 24.21 -17.52
CA ALA A 16 -1.96 24.16 -18.63
C ALA A 16 -2.16 25.34 -19.59
N MET A 17 -1.10 26.12 -19.81
CA MET A 17 -1.03 27.23 -20.74
C MET A 17 0.36 27.27 -21.39
N SER A 18 0.47 27.80 -22.59
CA SER A 18 1.72 27.79 -23.35
C SER A 18 2.92 28.39 -22.62
N ASP A 19 2.68 29.35 -21.70
CA ASP A 19 3.75 30.07 -21.00
C ASP A 19 4.18 29.38 -19.65
N ILE A 20 3.44 28.39 -19.20
CA ILE A 20 3.71 27.75 -17.90
C ILE A 20 3.90 26.23 -17.95
N ASP A 21 3.97 25.64 -19.14
CA ASP A 21 4.18 24.19 -19.34
C ASP A 21 2.89 23.34 -19.24
N ASP A 22 2.99 22.08 -19.67
CA ASP A 22 1.91 21.08 -19.64
C ASP A 22 2.44 19.73 -19.14
N LEU A 23 1.78 19.16 -18.14
CA LEU A 23 2.15 17.85 -17.60
C LEU A 23 2.07 16.73 -18.65
N ALA A 24 1.21 16.87 -19.67
CA ALA A 24 1.09 15.88 -20.75
C ALA A 24 2.35 15.84 -21.63
N ASN A 25 2.97 17.00 -21.87
CA ASN A 25 4.20 17.09 -22.65
C ASN A 25 5.15 18.13 -22.02
N PRO A 26 5.74 17.83 -20.85
CA PRO A 26 6.54 18.79 -20.11
C PRO A 26 7.84 19.09 -20.85
N VAL A 27 8.10 20.38 -21.08
CA VAL A 27 9.29 20.91 -21.76
C VAL A 27 9.94 22.08 -21.00
N GLY A 28 9.23 22.66 -20.03
CA GLY A 28 9.64 23.81 -19.22
C GLY A 28 9.80 23.45 -17.75
N VAL A 29 9.16 24.23 -16.88
CA VAL A 29 9.30 24.13 -15.41
C VAL A 29 8.85 22.78 -14.83
N ILE A 30 7.84 22.15 -15.42
CA ILE A 30 7.40 20.81 -14.99
C ILE A 30 8.46 19.78 -15.34
N LYS A 31 9.07 19.88 -16.54
CA LYS A 31 10.15 18.98 -16.95
C LYS A 31 11.35 19.12 -16.01
N GLU A 32 11.76 20.34 -15.70
CA GLU A 32 12.87 20.63 -14.79
C GLU A 32 12.60 20.06 -13.39
N ALA A 33 11.40 20.25 -12.85
CA ALA A 33 10.99 19.70 -11.56
C ALA A 33 11.00 18.16 -11.56
N GLN A 34 10.55 17.52 -12.65
CA GLN A 34 10.63 16.06 -12.81
C GLN A 34 12.08 15.55 -12.91
N ASP A 35 12.97 16.29 -13.58
CA ASP A 35 14.38 15.92 -13.68
C ASP A 35 15.07 16.01 -12.30
N LEU A 36 14.79 17.07 -11.54
CA LEU A 36 15.26 17.20 -10.15
C LEU A 36 14.69 16.09 -9.24
N ALA A 37 13.46 15.66 -9.49
CA ALA A 37 12.89 14.53 -8.78
C ALA A 37 13.60 13.21 -9.16
N ALA A 38 13.88 12.99 -10.45
CA ALA A 38 14.64 11.82 -10.89
C ALA A 38 16.03 11.77 -10.25
N GLU A 39 16.73 12.89 -10.18
CA GLU A 39 18.03 13.01 -9.49
C GLU A 39 17.91 12.69 -7.98
N ALA A 40 16.96 13.32 -7.29
CA ALA A 40 16.78 13.17 -5.84
C ALA A 40 16.41 11.73 -5.43
N PHE A 41 15.69 11.00 -6.27
CA PHE A 41 15.28 9.62 -6.03
C PHE A 41 16.17 8.58 -6.75
N GLY A 42 17.22 9.00 -7.45
CA GLY A 42 18.15 8.09 -8.10
C GLY A 42 17.54 7.25 -9.24
N SER A 43 16.64 7.81 -10.01
CA SER A 43 15.98 7.18 -11.16
C SER A 43 16.37 7.84 -12.49
N ASP A 44 16.16 7.14 -13.63
CA ASP A 44 16.38 7.77 -14.94
C ASP A 44 15.29 8.79 -15.30
N ASN A 45 14.07 8.54 -14.84
CA ASN A 45 12.91 9.42 -15.03
C ASN A 45 12.02 9.42 -13.80
N ALA A 46 11.46 10.58 -13.49
CA ALA A 46 10.36 10.72 -12.53
C ALA A 46 9.18 11.41 -13.24
N TYR A 47 7.96 10.94 -12.96
CA TYR A 47 6.73 11.51 -13.49
C TYR A 47 5.86 11.97 -12.33
N PHE A 48 5.39 13.20 -12.40
CA PHE A 48 4.44 13.74 -11.43
C PHE A 48 3.06 13.12 -11.66
N LEU A 49 2.47 12.63 -10.57
CA LEU A 49 1.12 12.06 -10.54
C LEU A 49 0.23 12.92 -9.65
N ILE A 50 -0.88 13.39 -10.21
CA ILE A 50 -1.87 14.19 -9.52
C ILE A 50 -3.18 13.44 -9.25
N ASN A 51 -3.21 12.14 -9.59
CA ASN A 51 -4.33 11.23 -9.38
C ASN A 51 -3.98 10.14 -8.34
N GLY A 52 -3.05 10.43 -7.43
CA GLY A 52 -2.56 9.50 -6.42
C GLY A 52 -1.65 8.41 -6.98
N THR A 53 -1.01 7.67 -6.08
CA THR A 53 -0.17 6.51 -6.42
C THR A 53 -0.97 5.42 -7.13
N THR A 54 -2.29 5.38 -6.96
CA THR A 54 -3.18 4.50 -7.70
C THR A 54 -2.96 4.59 -9.20
N SER A 55 -2.85 5.80 -9.76
CA SER A 55 -2.57 5.97 -11.19
C SER A 55 -1.16 5.49 -11.59
N GLY A 56 -0.18 5.62 -10.70
CA GLY A 56 1.17 5.09 -10.90
C GLY A 56 1.20 3.56 -10.91
N ILE A 57 0.48 2.91 -9.98
CA ILE A 57 0.35 1.45 -9.95
C ILE A 57 -0.39 0.95 -11.19
N HIS A 58 -1.45 1.63 -11.62
CA HIS A 58 -2.12 1.31 -12.88
C HIS A 58 -1.14 1.42 -14.05
N ALA A 59 -0.37 2.51 -14.14
CA ALA A 59 0.61 2.70 -15.22
C ALA A 59 1.69 1.60 -15.21
N MET A 60 2.23 1.24 -14.05
CA MET A 60 3.25 0.18 -13.93
C MET A 60 2.73 -1.16 -14.45
N ILE A 61 1.54 -1.57 -14.03
CA ILE A 61 0.97 -2.88 -14.39
C ILE A 61 0.56 -2.91 -15.86
N LEU A 62 -0.08 -1.84 -16.36
CA LEU A 62 -0.44 -1.71 -17.78
C LEU A 62 0.81 -1.72 -18.70
N ALA A 63 1.94 -1.17 -18.22
CA ALA A 63 3.19 -1.17 -18.99
C ALA A 63 3.94 -2.49 -18.97
N ALA A 64 3.73 -3.31 -17.94
CA ALA A 64 4.54 -4.50 -17.70
C ALA A 64 3.85 -5.81 -18.11
N ALA A 65 2.53 -5.82 -18.27
CA ALA A 65 1.78 -7.02 -18.60
C ALA A 65 0.51 -6.70 -19.41
N ALA A 66 0.38 -7.33 -20.57
CA ALA A 66 -0.80 -7.26 -21.42
C ALA A 66 -1.88 -8.28 -21.00
N GLN A 67 -3.02 -8.25 -21.72
CA GLN A 67 -4.13 -9.16 -21.45
C GLN A 67 -3.68 -10.63 -21.51
N ARG A 68 -4.01 -11.38 -20.44
CA ARG A 68 -3.68 -12.79 -20.21
C ARG A 68 -2.20 -13.11 -20.00
N GLU A 69 -1.31 -12.14 -20.10
CA GLU A 69 0.07 -12.33 -19.66
C GLU A 69 0.14 -12.51 -18.14
N LYS A 70 1.08 -13.31 -17.67
CA LYS A 70 1.21 -13.62 -16.24
C LYS A 70 2.13 -12.64 -15.54
N MET A 71 1.70 -12.26 -14.33
CA MET A 71 2.50 -11.44 -13.43
C MET A 71 2.44 -12.01 -12.02
N ILE A 72 3.60 -12.10 -11.37
CA ILE A 72 3.67 -12.51 -9.95
C ILE A 72 3.35 -11.30 -9.09
N VAL A 73 2.43 -11.48 -8.15
CA VAL A 73 1.94 -10.42 -7.25
C VAL A 73 1.77 -10.94 -5.82
N PRO A 74 1.98 -10.11 -4.79
CA PRO A 74 1.66 -10.47 -3.41
C PRO A 74 0.13 -10.48 -3.22
N ARG A 75 -0.37 -11.34 -2.32
CA ARG A 75 -1.81 -11.41 -2.04
C ARG A 75 -2.32 -10.23 -1.20
N ASP A 76 -1.46 -9.64 -0.40
CA ASP A 76 -1.74 -8.49 0.47
C ASP A 76 -1.56 -7.13 -0.22
N GLY A 77 -1.59 -7.10 -1.56
CA GLY A 77 -1.52 -5.87 -2.35
C GLY A 77 -2.72 -4.95 -2.12
N HIS A 78 -2.47 -3.63 -2.19
CA HIS A 78 -3.54 -2.63 -2.13
C HIS A 78 -4.53 -2.79 -3.30
N LYS A 79 -5.78 -2.41 -3.12
CA LYS A 79 -6.85 -2.48 -4.15
C LYS A 79 -6.47 -1.92 -5.52
N SER A 80 -5.54 -0.95 -5.59
CA SER A 80 -5.05 -0.38 -6.85
C SER A 80 -4.32 -1.42 -7.73
N MET A 81 -3.59 -2.37 -7.13
CA MET A 81 -2.99 -3.48 -7.86
C MET A 81 -4.07 -4.35 -8.52
N TYR A 82 -5.10 -4.73 -7.77
CA TYR A 82 -6.21 -5.53 -8.30
C TYR A 82 -7.04 -4.78 -9.36
N SER A 83 -7.27 -3.49 -9.15
CA SER A 83 -7.91 -2.65 -10.17
C SER A 83 -7.08 -2.60 -11.46
N ALA A 84 -5.74 -2.54 -11.34
CA ALA A 84 -4.85 -2.57 -12.50
C ALA A 84 -4.87 -3.93 -13.21
N LEU A 85 -4.98 -5.05 -12.49
CA LEU A 85 -5.17 -6.39 -13.08
C LEU A 85 -6.50 -6.48 -13.86
N ILE A 86 -7.57 -5.89 -13.34
CA ILE A 86 -8.85 -5.79 -14.07
C ILE A 86 -8.69 -4.93 -15.33
N LEU A 87 -8.03 -3.78 -15.23
CA LEU A 87 -7.83 -2.86 -16.36
C LEU A 87 -6.95 -3.47 -17.45
N SER A 88 -5.82 -4.09 -17.09
CA SER A 88 -4.88 -4.70 -18.04
C SER A 88 -5.39 -6.05 -18.59
N GLY A 89 -6.17 -6.79 -17.80
CA GLY A 89 -6.51 -8.20 -18.07
C GLY A 89 -5.35 -9.16 -17.84
N ALA A 90 -4.26 -8.72 -17.22
CA ALA A 90 -3.16 -9.58 -16.81
C ALA A 90 -3.65 -10.67 -15.84
N SER A 91 -3.01 -11.82 -15.87
CA SER A 91 -3.33 -12.96 -15.01
C SER A 91 -2.39 -13.02 -13.82
N PRO A 92 -2.88 -12.79 -12.58
CA PRO A 92 -2.03 -12.85 -11.41
C PRO A 92 -1.60 -14.29 -11.09
N VAL A 93 -0.34 -14.43 -10.65
CA VAL A 93 0.20 -15.59 -9.94
C VAL A 93 0.52 -15.10 -8.54
N PHE A 94 -0.23 -15.52 -7.54
CA PHE A 94 -0.06 -15.01 -6.19
C PHE A 94 1.13 -15.64 -5.49
N LEU A 95 1.95 -14.80 -4.86
CA LEU A 95 2.90 -15.23 -3.83
C LEU A 95 2.12 -15.70 -2.60
N PRO A 96 2.51 -16.82 -1.98
CA PRO A 96 1.83 -17.33 -0.79
C PRO A 96 1.86 -16.28 0.33
N PRO A 97 0.71 -15.92 0.93
CA PRO A 97 0.69 -15.05 2.09
C PRO A 97 1.22 -15.81 3.30
N ALA A 98 1.94 -15.10 4.16
CA ALA A 98 2.36 -15.60 5.46
C ALA A 98 2.05 -14.55 6.53
N LEU A 99 1.72 -15.01 7.74
CA LEU A 99 1.47 -14.14 8.88
C LEU A 99 2.59 -14.31 9.91
N HIS A 100 2.93 -13.22 10.60
CA HIS A 100 3.84 -13.31 11.72
C HIS A 100 3.21 -14.14 12.85
N PRO A 101 3.89 -15.19 13.36
CA PRO A 101 3.26 -16.16 14.27
C PRO A 101 2.82 -15.57 15.61
N GLU A 102 3.49 -14.51 16.08
CA GLU A 102 3.18 -13.85 17.35
C GLU A 102 2.24 -12.65 17.16
N PHE A 103 2.47 -11.84 16.11
CA PHE A 103 1.78 -10.56 15.95
C PHE A 103 0.61 -10.59 14.96
N GLY A 104 0.49 -11.63 14.12
CA GLY A 104 -0.64 -11.84 13.23
C GLY A 104 -0.68 -10.97 11.98
N PHE A 105 0.24 -10.04 11.77
CA PHE A 105 0.28 -9.21 10.56
C PHE A 105 1.00 -9.89 9.39
N PRO A 106 0.69 -9.51 8.13
CA PRO A 106 1.32 -10.09 6.95
C PRO A 106 2.83 -9.89 6.92
N LEU A 107 3.55 -10.95 6.57
CA LEU A 107 4.98 -10.97 6.31
C LEU A 107 5.28 -10.70 4.84
N PRO A 108 6.43 -10.09 4.51
CA PRO A 108 6.89 -9.97 3.14
C PRO A 108 7.05 -11.35 2.47
N PRO A 109 7.04 -11.39 1.10
CA PRO A 109 7.23 -12.63 0.36
C PRO A 109 8.57 -13.31 0.69
N ASP A 110 8.58 -14.64 0.79
CA ASP A 110 9.81 -15.42 0.88
C ASP A 110 10.47 -15.52 -0.51
N PRO A 111 11.74 -15.20 -0.67
CA PRO A 111 12.46 -15.48 -1.90
C PRO A 111 12.39 -16.95 -2.35
N ALA A 112 12.29 -17.91 -1.41
CA ALA A 112 12.14 -19.32 -1.72
C ALA A 112 10.80 -19.65 -2.41
N ASP A 113 9.71 -18.95 -2.06
CA ASP A 113 8.42 -19.12 -2.73
C ASP A 113 8.52 -18.66 -4.20
N LEU A 114 9.23 -17.56 -4.45
CA LEU A 114 9.47 -17.07 -5.81
C LEU A 114 10.28 -18.07 -6.65
N GLU A 115 11.33 -18.67 -6.08
CA GLU A 115 12.11 -19.74 -6.73
C GLU A 115 11.25 -20.97 -7.04
N THR A 116 10.36 -21.33 -6.11
CA THR A 116 9.43 -22.46 -6.31
C THR A 116 8.49 -22.20 -7.47
N ILE A 117 7.88 -21.02 -7.56
CA ILE A 117 7.02 -20.61 -8.68
C ILE A 117 7.76 -20.71 -10.01
N PHE A 118 9.00 -20.22 -10.09
CA PHE A 118 9.77 -20.33 -11.34
C PHE A 118 10.14 -21.77 -11.70
N ASN A 119 10.44 -22.62 -10.71
CA ASN A 119 10.72 -24.04 -10.98
C ASN A 119 9.47 -24.77 -11.50
N GLU A 120 8.30 -24.50 -10.95
CA GLU A 120 7.02 -25.05 -11.45
C GLU A 120 6.70 -24.56 -12.86
N VAL A 121 6.88 -23.27 -13.11
CA VAL A 121 6.63 -22.66 -14.41
C VAL A 121 7.54 -23.23 -15.51
N ARG A 122 8.82 -23.50 -15.21
CA ARG A 122 9.74 -24.14 -16.15
C ARG A 122 9.33 -25.55 -16.56
N GLN A 123 8.61 -26.26 -15.69
CA GLN A 123 8.06 -27.60 -16.03
C GLN A 123 6.86 -27.52 -16.98
N ILE A 124 6.16 -26.38 -17.00
CA ILE A 124 5.00 -26.13 -17.84
C ILE A 124 5.43 -25.22 -19.00
N GLN A 125 5.92 -25.79 -20.11
CA GLN A 125 6.56 -25.12 -21.26
C GLN A 125 5.78 -23.94 -21.90
N SER A 126 4.59 -23.59 -21.43
CA SER A 126 3.72 -22.56 -22.01
C SER A 126 3.47 -21.35 -21.13
N ILE A 127 4.16 -21.20 -19.98
CA ILE A 127 3.91 -20.12 -19.05
C ILE A 127 5.03 -19.08 -19.14
N ASP A 128 4.70 -17.89 -19.66
CA ASP A 128 5.60 -16.74 -19.77
C ASP A 128 5.21 -15.68 -18.71
N ILE A 129 6.02 -15.55 -17.67
CA ILE A 129 5.87 -14.52 -16.64
C ILE A 129 6.58 -13.26 -17.11
N LYS A 130 5.89 -12.13 -17.12
CA LYS A 130 6.40 -10.84 -17.61
C LYS A 130 6.98 -9.95 -16.50
N SER A 131 6.42 -10.04 -15.32
CA SER A 131 6.79 -9.12 -14.24
C SER A 131 6.56 -9.70 -12.85
N LEU A 132 7.27 -9.13 -11.89
CA LEU A 132 7.12 -9.30 -10.45
C LEU A 132 6.70 -7.95 -9.86
N PHE A 133 5.61 -7.93 -9.11
CA PHE A 133 5.16 -6.77 -8.35
C PHE A 133 5.40 -7.02 -6.86
N LEU A 134 6.01 -6.07 -6.16
CA LEU A 134 6.30 -6.14 -4.73
C LEU A 134 5.80 -4.88 -4.00
N ILE A 135 5.69 -4.97 -2.68
CA ILE A 135 5.34 -3.86 -1.79
C ILE A 135 6.56 -3.57 -0.90
N ASN A 136 6.92 -2.30 -0.75
CA ASN A 136 8.06 -1.86 0.04
C ASN A 136 7.87 -0.46 0.65
N PRO A 137 7.58 -0.32 1.94
CA PRO A 137 7.23 -1.36 2.89
C PRO A 137 5.73 -1.73 2.86
N SER A 138 5.35 -2.76 3.62
CA SER A 138 3.95 -3.02 3.97
C SER A 138 3.39 -1.92 4.89
N TYR A 139 2.08 -1.94 5.14
CA TYR A 139 1.43 -1.02 6.10
C TYR A 139 2.03 -1.11 7.51
N TYR A 140 2.53 -2.27 7.90
CA TYR A 140 3.14 -2.53 9.20
C TYR A 140 4.63 -2.12 9.28
N GLY A 141 5.18 -1.59 8.18
CA GLY A 141 6.57 -1.14 8.09
C GLY A 141 7.57 -2.24 7.69
N LEU A 142 7.11 -3.45 7.38
CA LEU A 142 7.99 -4.54 6.97
C LEU A 142 8.41 -4.38 5.51
N ALA A 143 9.69 -4.41 5.25
CA ALA A 143 10.27 -4.42 3.91
C ALA A 143 10.75 -5.84 3.54
N PRO A 144 10.55 -6.28 2.28
CA PRO A 144 11.05 -7.55 1.79
C PRO A 144 12.58 -7.55 1.69
N ARG A 145 13.19 -8.72 1.50
CA ARG A 145 14.60 -8.85 1.08
C ARG A 145 14.74 -8.41 -0.38
N LEU A 146 14.57 -7.10 -0.59
CA LEU A 146 14.33 -6.50 -1.91
C LEU A 146 15.46 -6.79 -2.91
N SER A 147 16.75 -6.73 -2.47
CA SER A 147 17.89 -7.05 -3.32
C SER A 147 17.87 -8.50 -3.80
N VAL A 148 17.52 -9.46 -2.91
CA VAL A 148 17.45 -10.88 -3.26
C VAL A 148 16.35 -11.14 -4.30
N LEU A 149 15.17 -10.54 -4.09
CA LEU A 149 14.03 -10.65 -5.02
C LEU A 149 14.34 -9.96 -6.36
N ALA A 150 15.06 -8.83 -6.34
CA ALA A 150 15.52 -8.15 -7.54
C ALA A 150 16.53 -8.99 -8.35
N ASP A 151 17.46 -9.66 -7.68
CA ASP A 151 18.42 -10.57 -8.34
C ASP A 151 17.70 -11.75 -9.00
N ILE A 152 16.67 -12.31 -8.38
CA ILE A 152 15.83 -13.36 -8.98
C ILE A 152 15.12 -12.79 -10.21
N ALA A 153 14.43 -11.66 -10.12
CA ALA A 153 13.73 -11.04 -11.23
C ALA A 153 14.67 -10.74 -12.42
N LYS A 154 15.88 -10.26 -12.12
CA LYS A 154 16.92 -9.99 -13.11
C LYS A 154 17.41 -11.28 -13.80
N ARG A 155 17.66 -12.33 -13.03
CA ARG A 155 18.08 -13.66 -13.56
C ARG A 155 17.00 -14.26 -14.46
N GLU A 156 15.74 -14.17 -14.06
CA GLU A 156 14.59 -14.67 -14.82
C GLU A 156 14.21 -13.76 -16.01
N GLY A 157 14.86 -12.60 -16.13
CA GLY A 157 14.63 -11.69 -17.25
C GLY A 157 13.26 -11.00 -17.21
N ILE A 158 12.64 -10.82 -16.05
CA ILE A 158 11.32 -10.19 -15.88
C ILE A 158 11.43 -8.76 -15.33
N ALA A 159 10.37 -7.96 -15.51
CA ALA A 159 10.32 -6.60 -14.95
C ALA A 159 10.02 -6.65 -13.46
N LEU A 160 10.80 -5.92 -12.64
CA LEU A 160 10.51 -5.68 -11.23
C LEU A 160 9.79 -4.34 -11.07
N LEU A 161 8.60 -4.39 -10.47
CA LEU A 161 7.74 -3.25 -10.13
C LEU A 161 7.56 -3.20 -8.63
N VAL A 162 7.68 -2.02 -8.03
CA VAL A 162 7.58 -1.89 -6.57
C VAL A 162 6.58 -0.82 -6.18
N ASP A 163 5.62 -1.18 -5.34
CA ASP A 163 4.74 -0.22 -4.67
C ASP A 163 5.46 0.30 -3.41
N GLU A 164 5.95 1.52 -3.50
CA GLU A 164 6.57 2.25 -2.39
C GLU A 164 5.67 3.40 -1.91
N ALA A 165 4.35 3.21 -1.98
CA ALA A 165 3.40 4.22 -1.51
C ALA A 165 3.66 4.66 -0.06
N HIS A 166 4.24 3.81 0.75
CA HIS A 166 4.61 4.09 2.14
C HIS A 166 6.11 4.29 2.36
N GLY A 167 6.93 4.31 1.28
CA GLY A 167 8.39 4.33 1.34
C GLY A 167 9.06 5.58 0.77
N SER A 168 8.32 6.68 0.49
CA SER A 168 8.90 7.87 -0.16
C SER A 168 10.06 8.51 0.63
N HIS A 169 10.08 8.38 1.93
CA HIS A 169 11.14 8.89 2.80
C HIS A 169 12.40 8.03 2.84
N PHE A 170 12.34 6.75 2.40
CA PHE A 170 13.48 5.83 2.43
C PHE A 170 14.69 6.32 1.63
N TYR A 171 14.46 7.13 0.63
CA TYR A 171 15.49 7.66 -0.27
C TYR A 171 16.40 8.70 0.38
N PHE A 172 16.07 9.20 1.57
CA PHE A 172 16.71 10.37 2.16
C PHE A 172 17.42 10.09 3.49
N HIS A 173 17.44 8.82 3.95
CA HIS A 173 18.17 8.47 5.18
C HIS A 173 18.55 6.98 5.20
N GLU A 174 19.80 6.67 5.55
CA GLU A 174 20.42 5.35 5.49
C GLU A 174 19.87 4.31 6.48
N SER A 175 19.16 4.73 7.54
CA SER A 175 18.56 3.80 8.51
C SER A 175 17.26 3.16 8.02
N PHE A 176 16.71 3.61 6.89
CA PHE A 176 15.53 3.00 6.31
C PHE A 176 15.85 1.79 5.41
N PRO A 177 14.86 0.95 5.10
CA PRO A 177 15.03 -0.16 4.18
C PRO A 177 15.54 0.24 2.80
N GLN A 178 16.05 -0.74 2.05
CA GLN A 178 16.47 -0.55 0.66
C GLN A 178 15.31 -0.04 -0.21
N THR A 179 15.61 0.87 -1.13
CA THR A 179 14.64 1.45 -2.06
C THR A 179 14.59 0.66 -3.38
N ALA A 180 13.48 0.77 -4.10
CA ALA A 180 13.31 0.14 -5.40
C ALA A 180 14.40 0.54 -6.40
N MET A 181 14.73 1.83 -6.47
CA MET A 181 15.76 2.32 -7.38
C MET A 181 17.16 1.82 -7.01
N SER A 182 17.48 1.68 -5.72
CA SER A 182 18.78 1.18 -5.27
C SER A 182 19.06 -0.27 -5.66
N VAL A 183 18.03 -1.09 -5.89
CA VAL A 183 18.14 -2.49 -6.28
C VAL A 183 17.90 -2.72 -7.78
N GLY A 184 17.69 -1.67 -8.56
CA GLY A 184 17.50 -1.77 -10.00
C GLY A 184 16.09 -2.19 -10.46
N ALA A 185 15.05 -1.90 -9.66
CA ALA A 185 13.67 -2.10 -10.09
C ALA A 185 13.35 -1.24 -11.33
N CYS A 186 12.54 -1.77 -12.25
CA CYS A 186 12.18 -1.05 -13.48
C CYS A 186 11.32 0.18 -13.20
N MET A 187 10.41 0.07 -12.23
CA MET A 187 9.54 1.16 -11.83
C MET A 187 9.17 1.08 -10.35
N SER A 188 8.90 2.24 -9.76
CA SER A 188 8.33 2.37 -8.41
C SER A 188 7.31 3.50 -8.36
N ALA A 189 6.24 3.31 -7.60
CA ALA A 189 5.22 4.33 -7.36
C ALA A 189 5.21 4.76 -5.88
N LEU A 190 5.31 6.07 -5.62
CA LEU A 190 5.47 6.64 -4.29
C LEU A 190 4.35 7.62 -3.97
N SER A 191 3.77 7.53 -2.77
CA SER A 191 2.83 8.53 -2.25
C SER A 191 3.61 9.62 -1.49
N MET A 192 3.93 10.70 -2.18
CA MET A 192 4.60 11.84 -1.52
C MET A 192 3.71 12.49 -0.46
N HIS A 193 2.40 12.37 -0.60
CA HIS A 193 1.42 12.90 0.36
C HIS A 193 1.31 12.10 1.68
N LYS A 194 1.84 10.87 1.76
CA LYS A 194 1.79 10.07 3.00
C LYS A 194 2.97 10.35 3.92
N THR A 195 4.19 10.29 3.36
CA THR A 195 5.43 10.39 4.14
C THR A 195 6.42 11.41 3.58
N GLY A 196 6.15 12.01 2.43
CA GLY A 196 7.04 12.99 1.80
C GLY A 196 6.66 14.46 2.04
N GLY A 197 5.46 14.74 2.59
CA GLY A 197 5.05 16.11 2.96
C GLY A 197 4.36 16.90 1.85
N SER A 198 3.92 16.28 0.74
CA SER A 198 3.12 16.93 -0.30
C SER A 198 1.63 16.93 0.01
N LEU A 199 0.86 17.68 -0.76
CA LEU A 199 -0.61 17.67 -0.68
C LEU A 199 -1.19 16.31 -1.09
N THR A 200 -2.36 15.98 -0.56
CA THR A 200 -3.10 14.74 -0.88
C THR A 200 -3.27 14.56 -2.38
N GLN A 201 -3.16 13.34 -2.89
CA GLN A 201 -3.10 12.91 -4.29
C GLN A 201 -1.75 13.13 -4.99
N ALA A 202 -0.88 13.98 -4.47
CA ALA A 202 0.43 14.22 -5.06
C ALA A 202 1.36 13.01 -4.86
N SER A 203 1.84 12.43 -5.96
CA SER A 203 2.59 11.17 -6.00
C SER A 203 3.64 11.20 -7.09
N LEU A 204 4.58 10.25 -7.07
CA LEU A 204 5.60 10.08 -8.10
C LEU A 204 5.55 8.68 -8.68
N LEU A 205 5.83 8.57 -9.97
CA LEU A 205 6.22 7.34 -10.63
C LEU A 205 7.69 7.46 -11.04
N LEU A 206 8.53 6.58 -10.53
CA LEU A 206 9.93 6.48 -10.89
C LEU A 206 10.14 5.36 -11.91
N ARG A 207 11.08 5.55 -12.81
CA ARG A 207 11.42 4.58 -13.85
C ARG A 207 12.93 4.55 -14.07
N GLN A 208 13.50 3.34 -14.25
CA GLN A 208 14.90 3.19 -14.67
C GLN A 208 15.12 1.96 -15.56
N GLY A 209 16.28 1.94 -16.23
CA GLY A 209 16.70 0.86 -17.11
C GLY A 209 16.01 0.89 -18.48
N GLN A 210 16.19 -0.17 -19.26
CA GLN A 210 15.74 -0.24 -20.67
C GLN A 210 14.59 -1.22 -20.91
N ARG A 211 14.15 -1.97 -19.88
CA ARG A 211 13.14 -3.03 -20.04
C ARG A 211 11.76 -2.48 -20.40
N ILE A 212 11.38 -1.35 -19.83
CA ILE A 212 10.14 -0.65 -20.14
C ILE A 212 10.54 0.73 -20.65
N SER A 213 10.18 1.06 -21.89
CA SER A 213 10.61 2.30 -22.52
C SER A 213 9.90 3.52 -21.93
N ASN A 214 10.59 4.66 -21.92
CA ASN A 214 10.03 5.96 -21.51
C ASN A 214 8.79 6.33 -22.34
N GLU A 215 8.85 6.10 -23.66
CA GLU A 215 7.74 6.40 -24.58
C GLU A 215 6.49 5.58 -24.21
N HIS A 216 6.66 4.28 -23.94
CA HIS A 216 5.53 3.42 -23.57
C HIS A 216 4.85 3.88 -22.28
N ILE A 217 5.63 4.25 -21.25
CA ILE A 217 5.09 4.79 -20.00
C ILE A 217 4.34 6.11 -20.24
N ARG A 218 4.90 7.02 -21.01
CA ARG A 218 4.25 8.31 -21.33
C ARG A 218 2.91 8.09 -22.01
N ASN A 219 2.84 7.21 -23.00
CA ASN A 219 1.59 6.88 -23.69
C ASN A 219 0.52 6.32 -22.72
N ILE A 220 0.92 5.50 -21.76
CA ILE A 220 -0.01 4.98 -20.74
C ILE A 220 -0.46 6.08 -19.78
N LEU A 221 0.48 6.92 -19.34
CA LEU A 221 0.14 8.05 -18.47
C LEU A 221 -0.81 9.03 -19.16
N ASP A 222 -0.69 9.23 -20.47
CA ASP A 222 -1.61 10.08 -21.26
C ASP A 222 -3.04 9.56 -21.26
N ILE A 223 -3.22 8.23 -21.19
CA ILE A 223 -4.54 7.61 -21.08
C ILE A 223 -5.12 7.76 -19.65
N LEU A 224 -4.26 7.70 -18.63
CA LEU A 224 -4.70 7.64 -17.24
C LEU A 224 -4.89 8.98 -16.56
N ARG A 225 -4.21 10.02 -17.03
CA ARG A 225 -4.23 11.34 -16.39
C ARG A 225 -5.34 12.24 -16.92
N THR A 226 -5.72 13.21 -16.10
CA THR A 226 -6.58 14.31 -16.51
C THR A 226 -5.83 15.29 -17.42
N SER A 227 -6.54 15.92 -18.37
CA SER A 227 -6.00 17.03 -19.17
C SER A 227 -5.89 18.35 -18.39
N SER A 228 -6.53 18.47 -17.23
CA SER A 228 -6.53 19.65 -16.37
C SER A 228 -5.64 19.42 -15.16
N SER A 229 -4.33 19.45 -15.34
CA SER A 229 -3.36 19.17 -14.29
C SER A 229 -3.29 20.29 -13.25
N SER A 230 -3.46 19.95 -11.97
CA SER A 230 -3.41 20.90 -10.87
C SER A 230 -1.99 21.35 -10.57
N TYR A 231 -1.70 22.64 -10.77
CA TYR A 231 -0.42 23.25 -10.42
C TYR A 231 -0.16 23.25 -8.91
N LEU A 232 -1.19 23.39 -8.09
CA LEU A 232 -1.08 23.27 -6.64
C LEU A 232 -0.48 21.92 -6.22
N LEU A 233 -0.96 20.84 -6.82
CA LEU A 233 -0.42 19.50 -6.53
C LEU A 233 1.01 19.33 -7.04
N MET A 234 1.31 19.79 -8.25
CA MET A 234 2.66 19.71 -8.83
C MET A 234 3.66 20.56 -8.04
N SER A 235 3.29 21.79 -7.67
CA SER A 235 4.14 22.67 -6.84
C SER A 235 4.39 22.05 -5.46
N SER A 236 3.37 21.40 -4.87
CA SER A 236 3.55 20.69 -3.59
C SER A 236 4.51 19.50 -3.71
N LEU A 237 4.52 18.79 -4.85
CA LEU A 237 5.48 17.71 -5.12
C LEU A 237 6.91 18.24 -5.18
N ASP A 238 7.15 19.31 -5.95
CA ASP A 238 8.48 19.86 -6.08
C ASP A 238 8.99 20.49 -4.79
N THR A 239 8.11 21.15 -4.03
CA THR A 239 8.45 21.70 -2.71
C THR A 239 8.83 20.58 -1.74
N ALA A 240 8.04 19.49 -1.69
CA ALA A 240 8.31 18.34 -0.84
C ALA A 240 9.60 17.62 -1.25
N ARG A 241 9.84 17.40 -2.54
CA ARG A 241 11.09 16.88 -3.09
C ARG A 241 12.28 17.74 -2.66
N SER A 242 12.19 19.06 -2.85
CA SER A 242 13.26 20.01 -2.50
C SER A 242 13.58 19.97 -0.99
N MET A 243 12.55 19.95 -0.15
CA MET A 243 12.71 19.85 1.29
C MET A 243 13.41 18.54 1.69
N LEU A 244 12.98 17.40 1.16
CA LEU A 244 13.60 16.11 1.46
C LEU A 244 15.03 16.03 0.92
N ALA A 245 15.30 16.52 -0.29
CA ALA A 245 16.66 16.51 -0.87
C ALA A 245 17.64 17.38 -0.10
N THR A 246 17.19 18.46 0.55
CA THR A 246 18.07 19.41 1.26
C THR A 246 18.13 19.17 2.77
N ARG A 247 17.05 18.70 3.39
CA ARG A 247 16.92 18.55 4.84
C ARG A 247 16.40 17.19 5.28
N GLY A 248 16.13 16.28 4.33
CA GLY A 248 15.49 14.99 4.63
C GLY A 248 16.25 14.20 5.67
N ARG A 249 17.58 14.14 5.58
CA ARG A 249 18.41 13.43 6.55
C ARG A 249 18.22 13.94 7.98
N GLU A 250 18.27 15.26 8.18
CA GLU A 250 18.08 15.89 9.50
C GLU A 250 16.67 15.61 10.05
N LEU A 251 15.64 15.84 9.22
CA LEU A 251 14.24 15.67 9.60
C LEU A 251 13.92 14.21 9.96
N LEU A 252 14.43 13.26 9.18
CA LEU A 252 14.20 11.83 9.39
C LEU A 252 14.98 11.26 10.58
N GLU A 253 16.20 11.77 10.86
CA GLU A 253 16.93 11.41 12.07
C GLU A 253 16.15 11.77 13.33
N GLU A 254 15.55 12.98 13.39
CA GLU A 254 14.71 13.39 14.51
C GLU A 254 13.42 12.55 14.57
N THR A 255 12.80 12.24 13.42
CA THR A 255 11.61 11.39 13.35
C THR A 255 11.90 9.99 13.92
N LEU A 256 13.03 9.39 13.56
CA LEU A 256 13.44 8.08 14.07
C LEU A 256 13.66 8.10 15.58
N LYS A 257 14.31 9.13 16.12
CA LYS A 257 14.49 9.27 17.58
C LYS A 257 13.16 9.30 18.32
N VAL A 258 12.23 10.13 17.84
CA VAL A 258 10.90 10.28 18.43
C VAL A 258 10.11 8.98 18.32
N ALA A 259 10.17 8.28 17.19
CA ALA A 259 9.52 6.98 16.99
C ALA A 259 10.03 5.88 17.93
N ARG A 260 11.36 5.80 18.12
CA ARG A 260 11.99 4.86 19.05
C ARG A 260 11.58 5.11 20.49
N VAL A 261 11.62 6.35 20.93
CA VAL A 261 11.17 6.74 22.29
C VAL A 261 9.68 6.41 22.49
N ALA A 262 8.84 6.67 21.51
CA ALA A 262 7.42 6.35 21.59
C ALA A 262 7.19 4.83 21.71
N ARG A 263 7.93 4.01 20.93
CA ARG A 263 7.88 2.54 21.00
C ARG A 263 8.26 2.03 22.38
N ASP A 264 9.38 2.50 22.94
CA ASP A 264 9.87 2.09 24.26
C ASP A 264 8.85 2.43 25.35
N ARG A 265 8.26 3.62 25.29
CA ARG A 265 7.23 4.06 26.23
C ARG A 265 5.94 3.25 26.13
N ILE A 266 5.52 2.88 24.92
CA ILE A 266 4.36 2.01 24.73
C ILE A 266 4.65 0.60 25.27
N ASN A 267 5.84 0.06 25.02
CA ASN A 267 6.26 -1.23 25.55
C ASN A 267 6.35 -1.26 27.09
N SER A 268 6.43 -0.11 27.75
CA SER A 268 6.34 -0.01 29.21
C SER A 268 4.89 -0.10 29.74
N ILE A 269 3.88 -0.06 28.87
CA ILE A 269 2.46 -0.17 29.26
C ILE A 269 2.07 -1.65 29.31
N PRO A 270 1.67 -2.20 30.48
CA PRO A 270 1.33 -3.61 30.60
C PRO A 270 0.19 -4.04 29.66
N GLY A 271 0.46 -5.05 28.82
CA GLY A 271 -0.50 -5.63 27.88
C GLY A 271 -0.49 -5.00 26.49
N LEU A 272 0.38 -4.01 26.23
CA LEU A 272 0.66 -3.50 24.90
C LEU A 272 2.04 -3.97 24.45
N VAL A 273 2.19 -4.24 23.15
CA VAL A 273 3.47 -4.58 22.53
C VAL A 273 3.59 -3.81 21.21
N ALA A 274 4.64 -3.01 21.08
CA ALA A 274 5.00 -2.36 19.82
C ALA A 274 6.31 -2.97 19.33
N PRO A 275 6.27 -3.98 18.43
CA PRO A 275 7.48 -4.68 17.99
C PRO A 275 8.43 -3.74 17.28
N GLY A 276 9.71 -3.97 17.46
CA GLY A 276 10.82 -3.26 16.84
C GLY A 276 11.71 -4.18 16.02
N PRO A 277 12.86 -3.68 15.54
CA PRO A 277 13.77 -4.47 14.71
C PRO A 277 14.25 -5.78 15.38
N ILE A 278 14.37 -5.80 16.71
CA ILE A 278 14.88 -6.99 17.43
C ILE A 278 13.85 -8.13 17.39
N GLU A 279 12.58 -7.84 17.69
CA GLU A 279 11.50 -8.83 17.71
C GLU A 279 11.17 -9.35 16.31
N LEU A 280 11.41 -8.53 15.28
CA LEU A 280 11.09 -8.84 13.89
C LEU A 280 12.26 -9.52 13.13
N SER A 281 13.52 -9.37 13.61
CA SER A 281 14.71 -9.88 12.93
C SER A 281 14.82 -11.41 12.76
N PRO A 282 14.15 -12.26 13.56
CA PRO A 282 14.26 -13.70 13.39
C PRO A 282 13.64 -14.25 12.10
N ASP A 283 12.73 -13.52 11.44
CA ASP A 283 12.11 -13.98 10.20
C ASP A 283 12.95 -13.60 8.97
N ASN A 284 13.41 -14.62 8.25
CA ASN A 284 14.24 -14.48 7.05
C ASN A 284 13.56 -13.81 5.86
N ARG A 285 12.25 -13.55 5.90
CA ARG A 285 11.50 -12.82 4.88
C ARG A 285 11.72 -11.32 4.97
N ILE A 286 12.01 -10.84 6.20
CA ILE A 286 12.15 -9.42 6.50
C ILE A 286 13.54 -8.95 6.10
N GLY A 287 13.60 -8.06 5.11
CA GLY A 287 14.84 -7.41 4.66
C GLY A 287 15.13 -6.07 5.33
N GLY A 288 14.11 -5.49 5.99
CA GLY A 288 14.22 -4.23 6.72
C GLY A 288 12.92 -3.87 7.43
N PHE A 289 12.99 -2.86 8.29
CA PHE A 289 11.82 -2.36 9.04
C PHE A 289 11.83 -0.83 9.08
N ASP A 290 10.70 -0.23 8.77
CA ASP A 290 10.46 1.20 8.92
C ASP A 290 10.08 1.50 10.37
N GLU A 291 11.01 1.98 11.15
CA GLU A 291 10.81 2.28 12.56
C GLU A 291 9.83 3.45 12.81
N THR A 292 9.49 4.23 11.79
CA THR A 292 8.45 5.27 11.89
C THR A 292 7.03 4.70 11.85
N ARG A 293 6.87 3.41 11.52
CA ARG A 293 5.62 2.66 11.68
C ARG A 293 5.50 2.17 13.11
N LEU A 294 4.53 2.71 13.80
CA LEU A 294 4.24 2.35 15.18
C LEU A 294 3.04 1.42 15.21
N THR A 295 3.29 0.13 14.97
CA THR A 295 2.30 -0.93 15.13
C THR A 295 2.22 -1.31 16.60
N VAL A 296 1.03 -1.18 17.19
CA VAL A 296 0.80 -1.50 18.61
C VAL A 296 -0.18 -2.66 18.71
N CYS A 297 0.30 -3.82 19.12
CA CYS A 297 -0.51 -4.98 19.43
C CYS A 297 -1.27 -4.77 20.74
N VAL A 298 -2.58 -4.95 20.70
CA VAL A 298 -3.50 -4.61 21.81
C VAL A 298 -4.19 -5.83 22.42
N ASN A 299 -3.95 -7.03 21.93
CA ASN A 299 -4.59 -8.26 22.40
C ASN A 299 -4.37 -8.50 23.91
N GLY A 300 -3.19 -8.12 24.43
CA GLY A 300 -2.84 -8.28 25.84
C GLY A 300 -3.71 -7.48 26.82
N ILE A 301 -4.49 -6.51 26.30
CA ILE A 301 -5.50 -5.78 27.10
C ILE A 301 -6.93 -6.27 26.85
N GLY A 302 -7.14 -7.33 26.05
CA GLY A 302 -8.43 -7.95 25.79
C GLY A 302 -9.36 -7.16 24.85
N LEU A 303 -8.82 -6.24 24.07
CA LEU A 303 -9.53 -5.41 23.07
C LEU A 303 -9.02 -5.77 21.68
N SER A 304 -9.87 -5.53 20.67
CA SER A 304 -9.42 -5.50 19.27
C SER A 304 -8.81 -4.15 18.91
N GLY A 305 -7.99 -4.10 17.84
CA GLY A 305 -7.53 -2.83 17.29
C GLY A 305 -8.69 -1.91 16.91
N PHE A 306 -9.79 -2.46 16.36
CA PHE A 306 -11.02 -1.70 16.04
C PHE A 306 -11.66 -1.05 17.29
N ASP A 307 -11.66 -1.75 18.44
CA ASP A 307 -12.15 -1.19 19.69
C ASP A 307 -11.27 -0.03 20.16
N VAL A 308 -9.94 -0.22 20.11
CA VAL A 308 -8.96 0.81 20.52
C VAL A 308 -9.04 2.03 19.60
N GLU A 309 -9.08 1.84 18.27
CA GLU A 309 -9.26 2.94 17.31
C GLU A 309 -10.52 3.75 17.60
N ARG A 310 -11.64 3.06 17.87
CA ARG A 310 -12.92 3.72 18.18
C ARG A 310 -12.81 4.62 19.41
N VAL A 311 -12.14 4.16 20.45
CA VAL A 311 -11.92 4.94 21.68
C VAL A 311 -10.96 6.11 21.42
N LEU A 312 -9.82 5.86 20.75
CA LEU A 312 -8.86 6.90 20.37
C LEU A 312 -9.55 8.04 19.61
N ARG A 313 -10.36 7.70 18.60
CA ARG A 313 -11.07 8.68 17.78
C ARG A 313 -12.17 9.42 18.53
N LYS A 314 -13.01 8.70 19.29
CA LYS A 314 -14.19 9.31 19.94
C LYS A 314 -13.84 10.10 21.20
N GLU A 315 -12.99 9.55 22.05
CA GLU A 315 -12.71 10.10 23.38
C GLU A 315 -11.46 10.99 23.37
N TYR A 316 -10.41 10.58 22.67
CA TYR A 316 -9.13 11.29 22.66
C TYR A 316 -8.92 12.17 21.42
N LYS A 317 -9.80 12.11 20.40
CA LYS A 317 -9.68 12.85 19.12
C LYS A 317 -8.37 12.54 18.37
N ILE A 318 -7.88 11.31 18.51
CA ILE A 318 -6.69 10.82 17.84
C ILE A 318 -7.13 9.93 16.69
N GLN A 319 -6.69 10.27 15.47
CA GLN A 319 -6.85 9.45 14.28
C GLN A 319 -5.55 8.70 14.01
N ILE A 320 -5.63 7.39 13.88
CA ILE A 320 -4.52 6.51 13.49
C ILE A 320 -4.64 6.14 12.02
N GLU A 321 -3.61 5.52 11.45
CA GLU A 321 -3.58 5.11 10.04
C GLU A 321 -4.56 3.98 9.77
N MET A 322 -4.50 2.91 10.56
CA MET A 322 -5.38 1.76 10.42
C MET A 322 -5.48 0.95 11.70
N SER A 323 -6.46 0.07 11.75
CA SER A 323 -6.62 -0.97 12.77
C SER A 323 -7.02 -2.31 12.14
N ASP A 324 -6.69 -3.40 12.84
CA ASP A 324 -7.13 -4.75 12.55
C ASP A 324 -7.63 -5.45 13.83
N PHE A 325 -7.81 -6.76 13.79
CA PHE A 325 -8.24 -7.52 14.99
C PHE A 325 -7.22 -7.48 16.13
N HIS A 326 -5.93 -7.30 15.83
CA HIS A 326 -4.83 -7.50 16.78
C HIS A 326 -4.12 -6.21 17.14
N SER A 327 -4.15 -5.23 16.25
CA SER A 327 -3.28 -4.05 16.36
C SER A 327 -3.92 -2.75 15.87
N VAL A 328 -3.30 -1.65 16.28
CA VAL A 328 -3.48 -0.33 15.71
C VAL A 328 -2.14 0.13 15.14
N VAL A 329 -2.16 0.84 14.01
CA VAL A 329 -0.96 1.36 13.34
C VAL A 329 -1.02 2.88 13.29
N ALA A 330 0.01 3.53 13.79
CA ALA A 330 0.25 4.95 13.60
C ALA A 330 1.48 5.16 12.72
N ILE A 331 1.44 6.20 11.88
CA ILE A 331 2.57 6.67 11.09
C ILE A 331 3.14 7.90 11.77
N ILE A 332 4.43 7.87 12.07
CA ILE A 332 5.16 9.03 12.60
C ILE A 332 5.91 9.67 11.44
N THR A 333 5.69 10.95 11.25
CA THR A 333 6.32 11.75 10.19
C THR A 333 7.15 12.89 10.77
N PHE A 334 7.96 13.54 9.96
CA PHE A 334 8.70 14.73 10.38
C PHE A 334 7.81 15.95 10.74
N ALA A 335 6.50 15.85 10.49
CA ALA A 335 5.54 16.88 10.89
C ALA A 335 4.95 16.64 12.29
N ASP A 336 5.15 15.43 12.85
CA ASP A 336 4.63 15.09 14.17
C ASP A 336 5.52 15.63 15.29
N THR A 337 4.91 16.06 16.36
CA THR A 337 5.56 16.64 17.55
C THR A 337 5.56 15.65 18.72
N GLU A 338 6.51 15.80 19.66
CA GLU A 338 6.53 15.04 20.91
C GLU A 338 5.19 15.14 21.66
N THR A 339 4.54 16.31 21.66
CA THR A 339 3.25 16.53 22.34
C THR A 339 2.14 15.66 21.75
N GLN A 340 2.12 15.47 20.42
CA GLN A 340 1.13 14.61 19.78
C GLN A 340 1.36 13.15 20.15
N LEU A 341 2.63 12.69 20.18
CA LEU A 341 2.97 11.34 20.61
C LEU A 341 2.72 11.10 22.10
N ASP A 342 2.99 12.09 22.95
CA ASP A 342 2.61 12.05 24.37
C ASP A 342 1.11 11.85 24.55
N SER A 343 0.30 12.52 23.73
CA SER A 343 -1.16 12.37 23.74
C SER A 343 -1.58 10.96 23.35
N LEU A 344 -0.97 10.36 22.30
CA LEU A 344 -1.23 8.99 21.89
C LEU A 344 -0.84 8.00 22.98
N ILE A 345 0.37 8.11 23.55
CA ILE A 345 0.89 7.22 24.58
C ILE A 345 0.01 7.31 25.84
N HIS A 346 -0.40 8.52 26.24
CA HIS A 346 -1.31 8.75 27.36
C HIS A 346 -2.66 8.05 27.13
N ALA A 347 -3.24 8.22 25.95
CA ALA A 347 -4.52 7.61 25.58
C ALA A 347 -4.45 6.08 25.62
N LEU A 348 -3.41 5.49 24.99
CA LEU A 348 -3.18 4.05 25.03
C LEU A 348 -3.01 3.52 26.46
N GLY A 349 -2.27 4.24 27.29
CA GLY A 349 -2.11 3.90 28.72
C GLY A 349 -3.42 3.97 29.51
N ALA A 350 -4.27 4.97 29.23
CA ALA A 350 -5.59 5.09 29.87
C ALA A 350 -6.53 3.94 29.43
N ILE A 351 -6.55 3.62 28.14
CA ILE A 351 -7.31 2.49 27.58
C ILE A 351 -6.85 1.18 28.24
N ALA A 352 -5.55 0.93 28.32
CA ALA A 352 -4.99 -0.27 28.92
C ALA A 352 -5.36 -0.42 30.41
N ARG A 353 -5.41 0.69 31.18
CA ARG A 353 -5.82 0.68 32.58
C ARG A 353 -7.31 0.45 32.77
N SER A 354 -8.14 0.98 31.88
CA SER A 354 -9.61 0.86 31.97
C SER A 354 -10.13 -0.48 31.46
N SER A 355 -9.33 -1.19 30.64
CA SER A 355 -9.72 -2.51 30.12
C SER A 355 -9.74 -3.55 31.25
N SER A 356 -10.82 -4.30 31.31
CA SER A 356 -10.88 -5.45 32.19
C SER A 356 -10.11 -6.63 31.55
N ARG A 357 -8.85 -6.79 31.72
CA ARG A 357 -7.96 -7.84 31.18
C ARG A 357 -8.63 -9.25 31.10
N LYS A 358 -9.82 -9.33 30.51
CA LYS A 358 -10.52 -10.57 30.23
C LYS A 358 -9.89 -11.19 29.00
N ALA A 359 -9.89 -12.53 28.99
CA ALA A 359 -9.26 -13.39 28.00
C ALA A 359 -9.14 -12.79 26.59
N VAL A 360 -7.98 -12.97 25.97
CA VAL A 360 -7.74 -12.74 24.54
C VAL A 360 -8.97 -13.21 23.77
N ARG A 361 -9.62 -12.30 23.03
CA ARG A 361 -10.71 -12.68 22.12
C ARG A 361 -10.11 -13.57 21.05
N ASN A 362 -10.67 -14.75 20.83
CA ASN A 362 -10.35 -15.53 19.64
C ASN A 362 -10.94 -14.80 18.44
N PHE A 363 -10.08 -14.25 17.61
CA PHE A 363 -10.45 -13.72 16.31
C PHE A 363 -10.36 -14.84 15.26
N PRO A 364 -11.15 -14.78 14.18
CA PRO A 364 -11.05 -15.79 13.13
C PRO A 364 -9.64 -15.73 12.51
N ASP A 365 -9.12 -16.90 12.19
CA ASP A 365 -7.88 -17.02 11.44
C ASP A 365 -8.03 -16.34 10.06
N HIS A 366 -6.89 -15.94 9.48
CA HIS A 366 -6.91 -15.38 8.12
C HIS A 366 -7.44 -16.46 7.14
N PRO A 367 -8.42 -16.13 6.28
CA PRO A 367 -9.15 -17.12 5.46
C PRO A 367 -8.32 -17.77 4.35
N GLY A 368 -7.02 -17.42 4.24
CA GLY A 368 -6.17 -17.90 3.16
C GLY A 368 -6.42 -17.18 1.84
N VAL A 369 -5.98 -17.80 0.75
CA VAL A 369 -6.22 -17.31 -0.63
C VAL A 369 -7.31 -18.17 -1.25
N PRO A 370 -8.47 -17.59 -1.61
CA PRO A 370 -9.53 -18.34 -2.27
C PRO A 370 -9.08 -18.89 -3.63
N PRO A 371 -9.58 -20.05 -4.07
CA PRO A 371 -9.32 -20.55 -5.42
C PRO A 371 -9.78 -19.55 -6.47
N ARG A 372 -8.91 -19.23 -7.42
CA ARG A 372 -9.25 -18.38 -8.56
C ARG A 372 -9.56 -19.25 -9.79
N VAL A 373 -10.78 -19.16 -10.30
CA VAL A 373 -11.28 -19.97 -11.41
C VAL A 373 -11.53 -19.14 -12.68
N MET A 374 -11.53 -17.82 -12.57
CA MET A 374 -11.74 -16.90 -13.70
C MET A 374 -10.71 -15.77 -13.65
N ASN A 375 -10.38 -15.17 -14.82
CA ASN A 375 -9.55 -13.97 -14.84
C ASN A 375 -10.30 -12.80 -14.16
N PRO A 376 -9.65 -11.96 -13.35
CA PRO A 376 -10.31 -10.86 -12.65
C PRO A 376 -11.09 -9.91 -13.57
N ARG A 377 -10.55 -9.62 -14.76
CA ARG A 377 -11.24 -8.80 -15.77
C ARG A 377 -12.52 -9.48 -16.27
N ASP A 378 -12.42 -10.76 -16.62
CA ASP A 378 -13.55 -11.50 -17.19
C ASP A 378 -14.70 -11.58 -16.17
N ALA A 379 -14.38 -11.90 -14.90
CA ALA A 379 -15.37 -11.93 -13.82
C ALA A 379 -16.00 -10.54 -13.55
N PHE A 380 -15.18 -9.49 -13.55
CA PHE A 380 -15.65 -8.11 -13.30
C PHE A 380 -16.66 -7.63 -14.37
N TYR A 381 -16.48 -8.03 -15.63
CA TYR A 381 -17.35 -7.64 -16.75
C TYR A 381 -18.45 -8.64 -17.10
N SER A 382 -18.48 -9.80 -16.44
CA SER A 382 -19.56 -10.78 -16.61
C SER A 382 -20.91 -10.26 -16.11
N PRO A 383 -22.03 -10.77 -16.61
CA PRO A 383 -23.35 -10.59 -15.98
C PRO A 383 -23.28 -10.97 -14.49
N LYS A 384 -23.99 -10.23 -13.65
CA LYS A 384 -23.90 -10.37 -12.19
C LYS A 384 -25.28 -10.56 -11.59
N GLU A 385 -25.34 -11.34 -10.55
CA GLU A 385 -26.50 -11.42 -9.66
C GLU A 385 -26.10 -11.09 -8.21
N SER A 386 -27.05 -10.59 -7.44
CA SER A 386 -26.84 -10.19 -6.05
C SER A 386 -27.46 -11.23 -5.13
N LEU A 387 -26.66 -11.88 -4.31
CA LEU A 387 -27.13 -12.86 -3.34
C LEU A 387 -26.76 -12.46 -1.91
N PRO A 388 -27.57 -12.87 -0.90
CA PRO A 388 -27.16 -12.78 0.49
C PRO A 388 -25.80 -13.46 0.70
N ILE A 389 -24.89 -12.84 1.42
CA ILE A 389 -23.51 -13.34 1.58
C ILE A 389 -23.45 -14.80 2.03
N ARG A 390 -24.37 -15.22 2.91
CA ARG A 390 -24.45 -16.61 3.42
C ARG A 390 -24.85 -17.64 2.35
N ASP A 391 -25.42 -17.19 1.25
CA ASP A 391 -25.95 -18.05 0.18
C ASP A 391 -24.98 -18.08 -1.03
N THR A 392 -23.78 -17.46 -0.90
CA THR A 392 -22.79 -17.34 -2.00
C THR A 392 -21.71 -18.43 -1.99
N GLU A 393 -21.74 -19.39 -1.06
CA GLU A 393 -20.74 -20.45 -1.00
C GLU A 393 -20.61 -21.20 -2.34
N GLY A 394 -19.36 -21.30 -2.83
CA GLY A 394 -19.06 -21.97 -4.10
C GLY A 394 -19.23 -21.08 -5.34
N SER A 395 -19.88 -19.93 -5.24
CA SER A 395 -20.08 -19.00 -6.35
C SER A 395 -18.80 -18.19 -6.66
N ILE A 396 -18.70 -17.70 -7.90
CA ILE A 396 -17.58 -16.86 -8.34
C ILE A 396 -17.86 -15.40 -7.97
N CYS A 397 -17.02 -14.80 -7.13
CA CYS A 397 -17.14 -13.40 -6.77
C CYS A 397 -16.93 -12.48 -7.98
N ALA A 398 -17.78 -11.45 -8.13
CA ALA A 398 -17.72 -10.48 -9.23
C ALA A 398 -17.33 -9.05 -8.76
N GLU A 399 -17.03 -8.89 -7.46
CA GLU A 399 -16.60 -7.62 -6.87
C GLU A 399 -15.46 -7.83 -5.88
N MET A 400 -14.86 -6.75 -5.39
CA MET A 400 -13.85 -6.82 -4.34
C MET A 400 -14.52 -6.64 -2.97
N ILE A 401 -14.11 -7.43 -1.98
CA ILE A 401 -14.51 -7.23 -0.59
C ILE A 401 -13.26 -6.99 0.25
N MET A 402 -13.21 -5.86 0.93
CA MET A 402 -12.04 -5.48 1.73
C MET A 402 -12.44 -4.67 2.97
N ALA A 403 -11.65 -4.76 4.03
CA ALA A 403 -11.67 -3.78 5.11
C ALA A 403 -10.91 -2.51 4.67
N TYR A 404 -11.39 -1.33 5.02
CA TYR A 404 -10.72 -0.08 4.70
C TYR A 404 -10.71 0.87 5.90
N PRO A 405 -9.55 1.37 6.31
CA PRO A 405 -8.19 0.99 5.92
C PRO A 405 -7.87 -0.48 6.26
N PRO A 406 -6.86 -1.12 5.61
CA PRO A 406 -5.88 -0.60 4.63
C PRO A 406 -6.35 -0.66 3.17
N GLY A 407 -7.43 -1.37 2.82
CA GLY A 407 -7.85 -1.56 1.45
C GLY A 407 -7.14 -2.72 0.74
N ILE A 408 -6.86 -3.78 1.49
CA ILE A 408 -6.36 -5.08 1.00
C ILE A 408 -7.57 -5.99 0.81
N PRO A 409 -7.85 -6.48 -0.42
CA PRO A 409 -9.00 -7.33 -0.66
C PRO A 409 -8.86 -8.71 -0.02
N LEU A 410 -9.91 -9.14 0.67
CA LEU A 410 -10.10 -10.51 1.15
C LEU A 410 -10.45 -11.45 0.00
N ILE A 411 -11.28 -10.97 -0.91
CA ILE A 411 -11.67 -11.67 -2.12
C ILE A 411 -11.77 -10.68 -3.28
N CYS A 412 -11.47 -11.17 -4.48
CA CYS A 412 -11.43 -10.40 -5.72
C CYS A 412 -12.30 -11.04 -6.80
N PRO A 413 -12.67 -10.31 -7.85
CA PRO A 413 -13.38 -10.89 -8.98
C PRO A 413 -12.65 -12.11 -9.57
N GLY A 414 -13.40 -13.20 -9.78
CA GLY A 414 -12.87 -14.46 -10.33
C GLY A 414 -12.41 -15.48 -9.30
N GLU A 415 -12.43 -15.11 -8.02
CA GLU A 415 -12.18 -16.02 -6.89
C GLU A 415 -13.49 -16.63 -6.38
N VAL A 416 -13.40 -17.81 -5.77
CA VAL A 416 -14.56 -18.56 -5.26
C VAL A 416 -14.86 -18.11 -3.83
N MET A 417 -16.12 -17.85 -3.53
CA MET A 417 -16.62 -17.60 -2.19
C MET A 417 -16.53 -18.88 -1.35
N THR A 418 -15.56 -18.94 -0.44
CA THR A 418 -15.39 -20.07 0.48
C THR A 418 -16.08 -19.82 1.82
N PRO A 419 -16.40 -20.85 2.62
CA PRO A 419 -16.95 -20.69 3.96
C PRO A 419 -16.09 -19.77 4.85
N GLU A 420 -14.75 -19.92 4.78
CA GLU A 420 -13.80 -19.13 5.56
C GLU A 420 -13.84 -17.62 5.19
N ILE A 421 -14.00 -17.30 3.90
CA ILE A 421 -14.19 -15.93 3.44
C ILE A 421 -15.50 -15.35 3.97
N ILE A 422 -16.59 -16.10 3.87
CA ILE A 422 -17.91 -15.68 4.35
C ILE A 422 -17.88 -15.41 5.87
N GLU A 423 -17.32 -16.32 6.65
CA GLU A 423 -17.17 -16.18 8.09
C GLU A 423 -16.31 -14.97 8.46
N HIS A 424 -15.19 -14.77 7.75
CA HIS A 424 -14.27 -13.65 8.00
C HIS A 424 -14.90 -12.29 7.70
N VAL A 425 -15.64 -12.16 6.58
CA VAL A 425 -16.39 -10.94 6.24
C VAL A 425 -17.43 -10.62 7.31
N GLN A 426 -18.17 -11.64 7.79
CA GLN A 426 -19.15 -11.47 8.87
C GLN A 426 -18.49 -11.07 10.21
N ALA A 427 -17.33 -11.62 10.52
CA ALA A 427 -16.56 -11.26 11.70
C ALA A 427 -16.08 -9.81 11.65
N LEU A 428 -15.55 -9.36 10.51
CA LEU A 428 -15.14 -7.96 10.29
C LEU A 428 -16.33 -7.01 10.45
N LYS A 429 -17.47 -7.34 9.82
CA LYS A 429 -18.70 -6.56 9.97
C LYS A 429 -19.13 -6.45 11.44
N SER A 430 -19.11 -7.59 12.17
CA SER A 430 -19.48 -7.65 13.59
C SER A 430 -18.50 -6.89 14.50
N ALA A 431 -17.23 -6.83 14.12
CA ALA A 431 -16.20 -6.05 14.81
C ALA A 431 -16.32 -4.53 14.54
N GLY A 432 -17.14 -4.13 13.56
CA GLY A 432 -17.35 -2.75 13.17
C GLY A 432 -16.29 -2.22 12.19
N ALA A 433 -15.59 -3.10 11.49
CA ALA A 433 -14.71 -2.71 10.39
C ALA A 433 -15.51 -2.09 9.24
N ALA A 434 -14.98 -1.04 8.61
CA ALA A 434 -15.58 -0.44 7.43
C ALA A 434 -15.28 -1.34 6.21
N LEU A 435 -16.30 -2.01 5.68
CA LEU A 435 -16.17 -2.81 4.47
C LEU A 435 -16.38 -1.94 3.22
N GLN A 436 -15.57 -2.16 2.19
CA GLN A 436 -15.60 -1.43 0.92
C GLN A 436 -15.42 -2.38 -0.27
N GLY A 437 -15.71 -1.85 -1.47
CA GLY A 437 -15.57 -2.55 -2.73
C GLY A 437 -16.84 -3.30 -3.16
N MET A 438 -17.81 -3.38 -2.29
CA MET A 438 -19.11 -4.03 -2.51
C MET A 438 -20.15 -3.04 -3.07
N ALA A 439 -21.01 -3.53 -3.94
CA ALA A 439 -22.15 -2.76 -4.43
C ALA A 439 -23.17 -2.50 -3.29
N ASP A 440 -23.38 -3.48 -2.43
CA ASP A 440 -24.16 -3.33 -1.20
C ASP A 440 -23.29 -2.82 -0.05
N THR A 441 -23.40 -1.54 0.28
CA THR A 441 -22.63 -0.91 1.36
C THR A 441 -23.00 -1.41 2.76
N SER A 442 -24.12 -2.13 2.92
CA SER A 442 -24.47 -2.80 4.17
C SER A 442 -23.70 -4.11 4.36
N ALA A 443 -23.08 -4.64 3.31
CA ALA A 443 -22.41 -5.92 3.26
C ALA A 443 -23.32 -7.11 3.67
N ASP A 444 -24.60 -7.04 3.31
CA ASP A 444 -25.54 -8.13 3.47
C ASP A 444 -25.60 -8.99 2.21
N ASN A 445 -25.39 -8.38 1.03
CA ASN A 445 -25.39 -9.04 -0.26
C ASN A 445 -24.05 -8.88 -0.98
N VAL A 446 -23.70 -9.84 -1.82
CA VAL A 446 -22.48 -9.87 -2.64
C VAL A 446 -22.85 -10.05 -4.10
N GLN A 447 -22.16 -9.34 -4.99
CA GLN A 447 -22.25 -9.56 -6.44
C GLN A 447 -21.43 -10.79 -6.80
N ILE A 448 -22.09 -11.78 -7.39
CA ILE A 448 -21.44 -12.98 -7.96
C ILE A 448 -21.61 -12.99 -9.48
N VAL A 449 -20.82 -13.78 -10.18
CA VAL A 449 -21.01 -14.04 -11.61
C VAL A 449 -22.30 -14.86 -11.78
N GLU A 450 -23.21 -14.40 -12.64
CA GLU A 450 -24.53 -15.02 -12.85
C GLU A 450 -24.40 -16.48 -13.26
N GLY A 451 -25.10 -17.38 -12.55
CA GLY A 451 -25.12 -18.81 -12.82
C GLY A 451 -23.83 -19.56 -12.45
N SER A 452 -22.98 -18.97 -11.60
CA SER A 452 -21.71 -19.59 -11.14
C SER A 452 -21.89 -20.46 -9.91
#